data_1b4f4effcc31c60e938186b412332090
#
_entry.id   1b4f4effcc31c60e938186b412332090
#
_cell.length_a   1.000
_cell.length_b   1.000
_cell.length_c   1.000
_cell.angle_alpha   90.00
_cell.angle_beta   90.00
_cell.angle_gamma   90.00
#
_symmetry.space_group_name_H-M   'P 1'
#
loop_
_entity.id
_entity.type
_entity.pdbx_description
1 polymer ?
#
loop_
_entity_poly.entity_id
_entity_poly.type
_entity_poly.pdbx_seq_one_letter_code
_entity_poly.pdbx_strand_id
1 'polypeptide(L)'
;MKNFILVFTLFAFSLNASEPGKLAFIDKEGFDELLSEVSNWGRWGDSDQLGTLNLITEDVRVSASKLVKTGQVVSLALPLNEEKDSVNEFPFIHEPFIFPPAFGMPEEALPEAAGDNFSVSYHGFSHSHLDAISHFGYKGKMYNGYPFELKEGGFEKLGIENIAKSGVITRGVIVDLPALFGVEFLTPGQAVTTEDLLRWEKKTGVKIGSGDALLIKTGRWAAVEKLGQWNFVEKAAGLHASVATFLKERDVAVIGCDGVSDLMPSGVENRFNPLHELAIVGMGMPIFDNLDLRKLSEVANQLNRSTFMLVAAPLNVEGATGSPLNPMAIF
;
A
#
# COMPACT_ATOMS: atom_id res chain seq x y z
N MET A 1 73.80 -10.00 23.83
CA MET A 1 72.73 -9.04 23.45
C MET A 1 72.00 -9.64 22.26
N LYS A 2 70.82 -10.22 22.51
CA LYS A 2 69.99 -10.87 21.46
C LYS A 2 68.87 -9.92 21.11
N ASN A 3 68.90 -9.42 19.83
CA ASN A 3 67.83 -8.58 19.29
C ASN A 3 66.64 -9.42 18.95
N PHE A 4 65.50 -9.18 19.64
CA PHE A 4 64.18 -9.69 19.24
C PHE A 4 63.58 -8.71 18.22
N ILE A 5 63.35 -9.18 16.99
CA ILE A 5 62.60 -8.47 15.99
C ILE A 5 61.12 -8.93 16.14
N LEU A 6 60.28 -7.96 16.55
CA LEU A 6 58.82 -8.16 16.63
C LEU A 6 58.22 -7.90 15.27
N VAL A 7 57.77 -8.93 14.58
CA VAL A 7 57.05 -8.83 13.31
C VAL A 7 55.56 -8.57 13.61
N PHE A 8 55.11 -7.34 13.38
CA PHE A 8 53.69 -7.01 13.39
C PHE A 8 53.04 -7.46 12.06
N THR A 9 52.25 -8.51 12.07
CA THR A 9 51.44 -8.91 10.96
C THR A 9 50.16 -8.04 10.95
N LEU A 10 50.09 -7.05 10.07
CA LEU A 10 48.85 -6.32 9.79
C LEU A 10 47.90 -7.25 9.08
N PHE A 11 46.85 -7.69 9.78
CA PHE A 11 45.64 -8.26 9.15
C PHE A 11 44.85 -7.11 8.51
N ALA A 12 45.00 -6.95 7.21
CA ALA A 12 44.08 -6.13 6.42
C ALA A 12 42.72 -6.83 6.34
N PHE A 13 41.78 -6.36 7.14
CA PHE A 13 40.37 -6.68 6.90
C PHE A 13 39.96 -5.95 5.60
N SER A 14 39.93 -6.68 4.50
CA SER A 14 39.24 -6.23 3.31
C SER A 14 37.73 -6.20 3.63
N LEU A 15 37.20 -5.00 3.86
CA LEU A 15 35.79 -4.73 3.73
C LEU A 15 35.41 -5.00 2.28
N ASN A 16 34.98 -6.22 1.98
CA ASN A 16 34.25 -6.49 0.77
C ASN A 16 32.99 -5.61 0.86
N ALA A 17 32.98 -4.48 0.13
CA ALA A 17 31.74 -3.85 -0.25
C ALA A 17 30.99 -4.91 -1.06
N SER A 18 29.95 -5.51 -0.44
CA SER A 18 29.02 -6.37 -1.16
C SER A 18 28.48 -5.54 -2.33
N GLU A 19 28.70 -6.03 -3.55
CA GLU A 19 27.90 -5.57 -4.69
C GLU A 19 26.44 -5.53 -4.26
N PRO A 20 25.62 -4.56 -4.73
CA PRO A 20 24.20 -4.53 -4.41
C PRO A 20 23.63 -5.92 -4.71
N GLY A 21 23.19 -6.61 -3.65
CA GLY A 21 22.90 -8.02 -3.67
C GLY A 21 21.91 -8.33 -4.79
N LYS A 22 22.30 -9.27 -5.66
CA LYS A 22 21.40 -9.83 -6.64
C LYS A 22 20.23 -10.40 -5.82
N LEU A 23 19.04 -9.76 -5.91
CA LEU A 23 17.83 -10.25 -5.24
C LEU A 23 17.69 -11.74 -5.51
N ALA A 24 17.52 -12.52 -4.47
CA ALA A 24 17.33 -13.95 -4.62
C ALA A 24 16.01 -14.17 -5.36
N PHE A 25 16.06 -14.90 -6.48
CA PHE A 25 14.87 -15.39 -7.14
C PHE A 25 14.18 -16.39 -6.19
N ILE A 26 12.86 -16.24 -6.03
CA ILE A 26 12.03 -17.11 -5.18
C ILE A 26 11.31 -18.09 -6.10
N ASP A 27 11.62 -19.37 -5.99
CA ASP A 27 10.91 -20.42 -6.70
C ASP A 27 9.53 -20.72 -6.06
N LYS A 28 8.80 -21.64 -6.65
CA LYS A 28 7.44 -21.97 -6.20
C LYS A 28 7.41 -22.51 -4.77
N GLU A 29 8.35 -23.37 -4.41
CA GLU A 29 8.45 -23.95 -3.06
C GLU A 29 8.78 -22.85 -2.04
N GLY A 30 9.74 -22.00 -2.31
CA GLY A 30 10.10 -20.86 -1.46
C GLY A 30 8.95 -19.87 -1.30
N PHE A 31 8.13 -19.67 -2.34
CA PHE A 31 6.92 -18.84 -2.19
C PHE A 31 5.86 -19.50 -1.29
N ASP A 32 5.61 -20.80 -1.43
CA ASP A 32 4.68 -21.53 -0.57
C ASP A 32 5.14 -21.52 0.90
N GLU A 33 6.45 -21.66 1.15
CA GLU A 33 7.05 -21.55 2.48
C GLU A 33 6.86 -20.15 3.06
N LEU A 34 7.17 -19.11 2.30
CA LEU A 34 7.01 -17.71 2.71
C LEU A 34 5.54 -17.38 3.02
N LEU A 35 4.59 -17.82 2.20
CA LEU A 35 3.15 -17.63 2.45
C LEU A 35 2.72 -18.29 3.77
N SER A 36 3.23 -19.48 4.05
CA SER A 36 2.99 -20.19 5.32
C SER A 36 3.59 -19.45 6.52
N GLU A 37 4.81 -18.94 6.38
CA GLU A 37 5.53 -18.19 7.43
C GLU A 37 4.81 -16.90 7.83
N VAL A 38 4.33 -16.14 6.83
CA VAL A 38 3.66 -14.86 7.08
C VAL A 38 2.19 -15.00 7.42
N SER A 39 1.63 -16.21 7.41
CA SER A 39 0.20 -16.44 7.62
C SER A 39 -0.26 -15.95 9.00
N ASN A 40 -1.41 -15.27 9.00
CA ASN A 40 -2.18 -14.91 10.19
C ASN A 40 -3.46 -15.75 10.36
N TRP A 41 -3.63 -16.78 9.54
CA TRP A 41 -4.85 -17.61 9.62
C TRP A 41 -5.07 -18.15 11.02
N GLY A 42 -6.28 -17.99 11.54
CA GLY A 42 -6.65 -18.39 12.91
C GLY A 42 -6.15 -17.46 14.02
N ARG A 43 -5.27 -16.48 13.73
CA ARG A 43 -4.70 -15.58 14.76
C ARG A 43 -5.77 -14.82 15.57
N TRP A 44 -6.85 -14.43 14.93
CA TRP A 44 -7.98 -13.73 15.55
C TRP A 44 -9.26 -14.56 15.52
N GLY A 45 -9.13 -15.89 15.39
CA GLY A 45 -10.22 -16.85 15.33
C GLY A 45 -10.64 -17.23 13.90
N ASP A 46 -11.28 -18.38 13.75
CA ASP A 46 -11.62 -18.98 12.46
C ASP A 46 -12.67 -18.18 11.67
N SER A 47 -13.43 -17.32 12.33
CA SER A 47 -14.43 -16.45 11.70
C SER A 47 -13.96 -15.03 11.42
N ASP A 48 -12.67 -14.73 11.67
CA ASP A 48 -12.10 -13.40 11.47
C ASP A 48 -12.16 -12.98 9.99
N GLN A 49 -12.57 -11.74 9.76
CA GLN A 49 -12.66 -11.11 8.45
C GLN A 49 -11.94 -9.74 8.38
N LEU A 50 -11.20 -9.37 9.42
CA LEU A 50 -10.49 -8.08 9.50
C LEU A 50 -8.98 -8.23 9.33
N GLY A 51 -8.44 -9.44 9.52
CA GLY A 51 -7.00 -9.67 9.38
C GLY A 51 -6.16 -8.72 10.22
N THR A 52 -5.14 -8.11 9.62
CA THR A 52 -4.25 -7.18 10.32
C THR A 52 -4.93 -5.91 10.82
N LEU A 53 -6.14 -5.56 10.36
CA LEU A 53 -6.89 -4.43 10.90
C LEU A 53 -7.31 -4.64 12.37
N ASN A 54 -7.32 -5.87 12.87
CA ASN A 54 -7.47 -6.16 14.31
C ASN A 54 -6.34 -5.51 15.16
N LEU A 55 -5.20 -5.17 14.56
CA LEU A 55 -4.11 -4.46 15.21
C LEU A 55 -4.40 -2.96 15.45
N ILE A 56 -5.39 -2.41 14.74
CA ILE A 56 -5.84 -1.03 14.92
C ILE A 56 -6.86 -0.99 16.05
N THR A 57 -6.39 -1.10 17.28
CA THR A 57 -7.20 -1.04 18.49
C THR A 57 -7.69 0.39 18.80
N GLU A 58 -8.58 0.54 19.77
CA GLU A 58 -9.02 1.86 20.26
C GLU A 58 -7.82 2.68 20.76
N ASP A 59 -6.90 2.06 21.49
CA ASP A 59 -5.69 2.72 21.99
C ASP A 59 -4.76 3.19 20.88
N VAL A 60 -4.65 2.41 19.78
CA VAL A 60 -3.90 2.78 18.58
C VAL A 60 -4.53 4.02 17.94
N ARG A 61 -5.86 4.05 17.79
CA ARG A 61 -6.59 5.23 17.27
C ARG A 61 -6.39 6.46 18.13
N VAL A 62 -6.53 6.32 19.46
CA VAL A 62 -6.28 7.41 20.43
C VAL A 62 -4.82 7.88 20.36
N SER A 63 -3.87 6.96 20.19
CA SER A 63 -2.46 7.32 20.04
C SER A 63 -2.19 8.05 18.73
N ALA A 64 -2.81 7.60 17.63
CA ALA A 64 -2.72 8.27 16.34
C ALA A 64 -3.29 9.71 16.39
N SER A 65 -4.41 9.93 17.06
CA SER A 65 -5.00 11.28 17.19
C SER A 65 -4.08 12.27 17.90
N LYS A 66 -3.20 11.81 18.79
CA LYS A 66 -2.20 12.65 19.48
C LYS A 66 -1.07 13.12 18.56
N LEU A 67 -0.97 12.56 17.34
CA LEU A 67 -0.02 13.03 16.32
C LEU A 67 -0.49 14.31 15.64
N VAL A 68 -1.75 14.66 15.74
CA VAL A 68 -2.27 15.94 15.20
C VAL A 68 -1.75 17.10 16.06
N LYS A 69 -0.89 17.94 15.47
CA LYS A 69 -0.25 19.08 16.14
C LYS A 69 -0.51 20.40 15.43
N THR A 70 -0.59 20.37 14.11
CA THR A 70 -0.77 21.58 13.29
C THR A 70 -2.18 21.66 12.68
N GLY A 71 -2.88 20.52 12.57
CA GLY A 71 -4.14 20.41 11.85
C GLY A 71 -3.99 20.48 10.33
N GLN A 72 -2.76 20.45 9.80
CA GLN A 72 -2.52 20.40 8.35
C GLN A 72 -2.98 19.07 7.78
N VAL A 73 -3.83 19.12 6.74
CA VAL A 73 -4.40 17.96 6.05
C VAL A 73 -3.80 17.83 4.67
N VAL A 74 -3.46 16.60 4.29
CA VAL A 74 -2.96 16.23 2.97
C VAL A 74 -3.80 15.11 2.39
N SER A 75 -4.40 15.33 1.21
CA SER A 75 -5.06 14.29 0.41
C SER A 75 -4.01 13.37 -0.20
N LEU A 76 -4.27 12.07 -0.19
CA LEU A 76 -3.36 11.06 -0.72
C LEU A 76 -3.91 10.38 -1.99
N ALA A 77 -5.01 10.88 -2.53
CA ALA A 77 -5.58 10.35 -3.77
C ALA A 77 -5.27 11.25 -4.96
N LEU A 78 -5.10 10.60 -6.11
CA LEU A 78 -5.16 11.26 -7.41
C LEU A 78 -6.62 11.66 -7.74
N PRO A 79 -6.83 12.71 -8.55
CA PRO A 79 -8.11 12.87 -9.23
C PRO A 79 -8.45 11.62 -10.04
N LEU A 80 -9.74 11.28 -10.13
CA LEU A 80 -10.19 10.20 -10.99
C LEU A 80 -9.95 10.57 -12.45
N ASN A 81 -9.34 9.65 -13.22
CA ASN A 81 -8.87 9.93 -14.58
C ASN A 81 -9.87 9.45 -15.62
N GLU A 82 -10.39 10.38 -16.43
CA GLU A 82 -11.32 10.13 -17.54
C GLU A 82 -10.59 9.80 -18.85
N GLU A 83 -9.26 9.94 -18.91
CA GLU A 83 -8.50 9.69 -20.12
C GLU A 83 -8.11 8.21 -20.20
N LYS A 84 -8.38 7.60 -21.37
CA LYS A 84 -7.93 6.24 -21.66
C LYS A 84 -6.47 6.25 -22.13
N ASP A 85 -5.64 5.45 -21.45
CA ASP A 85 -4.25 5.23 -21.85
C ASP A 85 -3.81 3.77 -21.58
N SER A 86 -2.52 3.48 -21.70
CA SER A 86 -1.96 2.13 -21.54
C SER A 86 -2.06 1.57 -20.11
N VAL A 87 -2.29 2.42 -19.11
CA VAL A 87 -2.42 2.04 -17.70
C VAL A 87 -3.82 2.33 -17.15
N ASN A 88 -4.69 2.95 -17.96
CA ASN A 88 -6.09 3.26 -17.67
C ASN A 88 -7.00 2.76 -18.81
N GLU A 89 -7.14 1.45 -18.92
CA GLU A 89 -7.94 0.82 -19.97
C GLU A 89 -9.45 1.11 -19.79
N PHE A 90 -9.90 1.21 -18.55
CA PHE A 90 -11.30 1.48 -18.16
C PHE A 90 -11.35 2.79 -17.38
N PRO A 91 -11.37 3.94 -18.09
CA PRO A 91 -11.33 5.25 -17.46
C PRO A 91 -12.58 5.52 -16.62
N PHE A 92 -12.45 6.46 -15.70
CA PHE A 92 -13.56 6.98 -14.92
C PHE A 92 -14.61 7.59 -15.85
N ILE A 93 -15.87 7.31 -15.61
CA ILE A 93 -17.01 7.87 -16.32
C ILE A 93 -17.79 8.74 -15.35
N HIS A 94 -18.02 10.00 -15.70
CA HIS A 94 -18.79 10.96 -14.93
C HIS A 94 -19.91 11.57 -15.77
N GLU A 95 -21.13 11.40 -15.32
CA GLU A 95 -22.35 11.87 -15.99
C GLU A 95 -23.14 12.80 -15.05
N PRO A 96 -22.82 14.09 -14.99
CA PRO A 96 -23.59 15.05 -14.22
C PRO A 96 -24.94 15.35 -14.92
N PHE A 97 -25.97 15.60 -14.12
CA PHE A 97 -27.29 15.94 -14.61
C PHE A 97 -27.99 16.96 -13.72
N ILE A 98 -28.96 17.70 -14.30
CA ILE A 98 -29.90 18.51 -13.53
C ILE A 98 -31.14 17.68 -13.21
N PHE A 99 -31.59 17.71 -11.96
CA PHE A 99 -32.79 16.99 -11.57
C PHE A 99 -34.00 17.52 -12.36
N PRO A 100 -34.79 16.62 -13.00
CA PRO A 100 -36.00 17.01 -13.66
C PRO A 100 -37.05 17.47 -12.64
N PRO A 101 -38.07 18.24 -13.06
CA PRO A 101 -39.21 18.60 -12.25
C PRO A 101 -39.81 17.37 -11.54
N ALA A 102 -39.92 17.43 -10.20
CA ALA A 102 -40.55 16.38 -9.44
C ALA A 102 -42.08 16.36 -9.69
N PHE A 103 -42.67 15.16 -9.63
CA PHE A 103 -44.07 14.91 -9.89
C PHE A 103 -45.05 15.93 -9.27
N GLY A 104 -45.81 16.65 -10.12
CA GLY A 104 -46.92 17.51 -9.70
C GLY A 104 -46.52 18.83 -9.02
N MET A 105 -45.23 19.17 -8.98
CA MET A 105 -44.80 20.49 -8.50
C MET A 105 -44.77 21.50 -9.64
N PRO A 106 -45.23 22.75 -9.39
CA PRO A 106 -45.09 23.83 -10.38
C PRO A 106 -43.59 24.14 -10.58
N GLU A 107 -43.21 24.52 -11.81
CA GLU A 107 -41.83 24.73 -12.20
C GLU A 107 -41.12 25.76 -11.32
N GLU A 108 -41.88 26.77 -10.85
CA GLU A 108 -41.37 27.85 -9.97
C GLU A 108 -41.06 27.38 -8.52
N ALA A 109 -41.55 26.17 -8.14
CA ALA A 109 -41.34 25.62 -6.79
C ALA A 109 -40.16 24.61 -6.75
N LEU A 110 -39.50 24.36 -7.88
CA LEU A 110 -38.42 23.38 -7.95
C LEU A 110 -37.09 23.99 -7.48
N PRO A 111 -36.33 23.28 -6.64
CA PRO A 111 -34.97 23.67 -6.36
C PRO A 111 -34.09 23.50 -7.61
N GLU A 112 -33.20 24.44 -7.86
CA GLU A 112 -32.10 24.22 -8.79
C GLU A 112 -31.11 23.27 -8.17
N ALA A 113 -31.11 22.02 -8.60
CA ALA A 113 -30.27 20.97 -8.06
C ALA A 113 -29.66 20.09 -9.14
N ALA A 114 -28.45 19.68 -8.96
CA ALA A 114 -27.74 18.74 -9.83
C ALA A 114 -27.46 17.43 -9.11
N GLY A 115 -27.28 16.38 -9.88
CA GLY A 115 -26.85 15.07 -9.44
C GLY A 115 -25.77 14.51 -10.32
N ASP A 116 -25.17 13.43 -9.91
CA ASP A 116 -24.07 12.76 -10.59
C ASP A 116 -24.29 11.26 -10.65
N ASN A 117 -24.04 10.69 -11.82
CA ASN A 117 -23.76 9.27 -11.96
C ASN A 117 -22.30 9.09 -12.28
N PHE A 118 -21.64 8.12 -11.66
CA PHE A 118 -20.27 7.79 -12.03
C PHE A 118 -20.00 6.30 -11.98
N SER A 119 -19.03 5.88 -12.78
CA SER A 119 -18.50 4.52 -12.79
C SER A 119 -16.97 4.57 -12.78
N VAL A 120 -16.34 3.74 -11.94
CA VAL A 120 -14.90 3.65 -11.83
C VAL A 120 -14.44 2.20 -11.72
N SER A 121 -13.54 1.78 -12.60
CA SER A 121 -12.78 0.53 -12.48
C SER A 121 -11.48 0.85 -11.77
N TYR A 122 -11.46 0.71 -10.43
CA TYR A 122 -10.36 1.22 -9.60
C TYR A 122 -9.19 0.26 -9.46
N HIS A 123 -9.41 -1.06 -9.52
CA HIS A 123 -8.31 -2.02 -9.54
C HIS A 123 -7.50 -1.87 -10.83
N GLY A 124 -6.21 -1.59 -10.68
CA GLY A 124 -5.32 -1.31 -11.80
C GLY A 124 -4.25 -0.29 -11.43
N PHE A 125 -3.83 0.51 -12.42
CA PHE A 125 -2.62 1.33 -12.27
C PHE A 125 -2.87 2.85 -12.28
N SER A 126 -4.13 3.28 -12.24
CA SER A 126 -4.48 4.71 -12.42
C SER A 126 -5.20 5.35 -11.25
N HIS A 127 -6.09 4.63 -10.59
CA HIS A 127 -6.94 5.20 -9.57
C HIS A 127 -6.49 4.81 -8.16
N SER A 128 -6.47 5.78 -7.25
CA SER A 128 -6.18 5.51 -5.84
C SER A 128 -7.30 4.70 -5.22
N HIS A 129 -6.97 3.56 -4.60
CA HIS A 129 -7.95 2.65 -4.02
C HIS A 129 -7.39 1.87 -2.83
N LEU A 130 -8.29 1.22 -2.11
CA LEU A 130 -7.98 0.25 -1.06
C LEU A 130 -8.51 -1.11 -1.48
N ASP A 131 -7.63 -2.10 -1.51
CA ASP A 131 -8.01 -3.49 -1.69
C ASP A 131 -8.58 -4.07 -0.41
N ALA A 132 -9.73 -4.74 -0.53
CA ALA A 132 -10.27 -5.57 0.52
C ALA A 132 -9.55 -6.93 0.58
N ILE A 133 -9.75 -7.66 1.68
CA ILE A 133 -9.14 -8.98 1.87
C ILE A 133 -9.72 -10.03 0.91
N SER A 134 -10.87 -9.76 0.31
CA SER A 134 -11.47 -10.60 -0.75
C SER A 134 -10.87 -10.42 -2.13
N HIS A 135 -9.97 -9.41 -2.32
CA HIS A 135 -9.45 -9.09 -3.65
C HIS A 135 -8.58 -10.20 -4.25
N PHE A 136 -7.80 -10.88 -3.41
CA PHE A 136 -6.89 -11.95 -3.86
C PHE A 136 -7.24 -13.32 -3.28
N GLY A 137 -6.96 -14.35 -4.06
CA GLY A 137 -7.04 -15.75 -3.64
C GLY A 137 -5.77 -16.51 -4.05
N TYR A 138 -5.46 -17.56 -3.31
CA TYR A 138 -4.37 -18.48 -3.62
C TYR A 138 -4.82 -19.92 -3.47
N LYS A 139 -4.61 -20.75 -4.49
CA LYS A 139 -5.06 -22.17 -4.53
C LYS A 139 -6.55 -22.33 -4.15
N GLY A 140 -7.42 -21.43 -4.66
CA GLY A 140 -8.86 -21.45 -4.41
C GLY A 140 -9.30 -20.99 -3.02
N LYS A 141 -8.41 -20.35 -2.25
CA LYS A 141 -8.71 -19.82 -0.92
C LYS A 141 -8.31 -18.37 -0.79
N MET A 142 -9.09 -17.64 -0.01
CA MET A 142 -8.79 -16.33 0.52
C MET A 142 -8.20 -16.44 1.93
N TYR A 143 -7.89 -15.31 2.55
CA TYR A 143 -7.47 -15.21 3.94
C TYR A 143 -8.36 -16.06 4.86
N ASN A 144 -7.75 -16.63 5.88
CA ASN A 144 -8.40 -17.47 6.91
C ASN A 144 -9.11 -18.73 6.35
N GLY A 145 -8.74 -19.14 5.12
CA GLY A 145 -9.23 -20.37 4.49
C GLY A 145 -10.60 -20.26 3.82
N TYR A 146 -11.20 -19.06 3.78
CA TYR A 146 -12.46 -18.86 3.06
C TYR A 146 -12.32 -19.20 1.57
N PRO A 147 -13.33 -19.79 0.92
CA PRO A 147 -13.26 -20.13 -0.49
C PRO A 147 -13.22 -18.87 -1.37
N PHE A 148 -12.36 -18.88 -2.41
CA PHE A 148 -12.31 -17.82 -3.43
C PHE A 148 -13.41 -18.08 -4.47
N GLU A 149 -14.63 -17.76 -4.13
CA GLU A 149 -15.83 -17.98 -4.94
C GLU A 149 -16.63 -16.69 -5.08
N LEU A 150 -16.63 -16.13 -6.29
CA LEU A 150 -17.47 -14.98 -6.63
C LEU A 150 -18.91 -15.45 -6.86
N LYS A 151 -19.87 -14.85 -6.14
CA LYS A 151 -21.30 -15.09 -6.28
C LYS A 151 -22.01 -13.90 -6.90
N GLU A 152 -23.29 -14.04 -7.20
CA GLU A 152 -24.11 -12.91 -7.58
C GLU A 152 -24.11 -11.86 -6.46
N GLY A 153 -23.72 -10.63 -6.77
CA GLY A 153 -23.60 -9.55 -5.80
C GLY A 153 -22.22 -9.40 -5.13
N GLY A 154 -21.26 -10.32 -5.36
CA GLY A 154 -19.90 -10.20 -4.83
C GLY A 154 -19.42 -11.37 -3.97
N PHE A 155 -18.42 -11.13 -3.13
CA PHE A 155 -17.91 -12.11 -2.18
C PHE A 155 -18.73 -12.10 -0.87
N GLU A 156 -19.13 -13.28 -0.38
CA GLU A 156 -19.89 -13.40 0.89
C GLU A 156 -19.04 -13.08 2.13
N LYS A 157 -17.72 -13.11 2.00
CA LYS A 157 -16.77 -12.92 3.08
C LYS A 157 -15.63 -12.01 2.65
N LEU A 158 -15.05 -11.32 3.63
CA LEU A 158 -13.84 -10.51 3.48
C LEU A 158 -14.01 -9.26 2.60
N GLY A 159 -15.26 -8.92 2.22
CA GLY A 159 -15.55 -7.74 1.41
C GLY A 159 -15.21 -6.42 2.13
N ILE A 160 -15.18 -5.33 1.34
CA ILE A 160 -14.79 -4.00 1.80
C ILE A 160 -15.72 -3.44 2.89
N GLU A 161 -16.99 -3.89 2.95
CA GLU A 161 -17.96 -3.52 3.97
C GLU A 161 -17.46 -3.81 5.39
N ASN A 162 -16.61 -4.82 5.58
CA ASN A 162 -16.02 -5.13 6.87
C ASN A 162 -15.05 -4.03 7.31
N ILE A 163 -14.27 -3.49 6.37
CA ILE A 163 -13.36 -2.37 6.61
C ILE A 163 -14.14 -1.07 6.78
N ALA A 164 -15.21 -0.86 6.01
CA ALA A 164 -16.02 0.36 6.04
C ALA A 164 -16.69 0.62 7.40
N LYS A 165 -16.93 -0.41 8.20
CA LYS A 165 -17.54 -0.29 9.55
C LYS A 165 -16.75 0.60 10.51
N SER A 166 -15.42 0.63 10.39
CA SER A 166 -14.53 1.41 11.27
C SER A 166 -13.54 2.28 10.52
N GLY A 167 -13.40 2.06 9.23
CA GLY A 167 -12.34 2.67 8.43
C GLY A 167 -10.93 2.24 8.86
N VAL A 168 -9.93 2.80 8.21
CA VAL A 168 -8.52 2.71 8.59
C VAL A 168 -8.14 4.05 9.25
N ILE A 169 -8.11 4.08 10.58
CA ILE A 169 -7.77 5.26 11.37
C ILE A 169 -6.63 4.86 12.29
N THR A 170 -5.40 5.24 11.93
CA THR A 170 -4.19 4.77 12.63
C THR A 170 -3.01 5.74 12.45
N ARG A 171 -1.86 5.38 13.00
CA ARG A 171 -0.60 6.05 12.69
C ARG A 171 -0.16 5.71 11.27
N GLY A 172 -0.08 6.71 10.39
CA GLY A 172 0.58 6.62 9.10
C GLY A 172 2.08 6.85 9.24
N VAL A 173 2.87 6.08 8.49
CA VAL A 173 4.32 6.21 8.39
C VAL A 173 4.68 6.31 6.91
N ILE A 174 5.23 7.45 6.46
CA ILE A 174 5.75 7.58 5.09
C ILE A 174 7.22 7.22 5.04
N VAL A 175 7.56 6.22 4.21
CA VAL A 175 8.92 5.85 3.84
C VAL A 175 9.22 6.47 2.47
N ASP A 176 9.89 7.61 2.45
CA ASP A 176 10.31 8.29 1.23
C ASP A 176 11.65 7.71 0.74
N LEU A 177 11.58 6.75 -0.17
CA LEU A 177 12.77 6.08 -0.71
C LEU A 177 13.59 6.96 -1.65
N PRO A 178 12.99 7.76 -2.56
CA PRO A 178 13.74 8.76 -3.29
C PRO A 178 14.60 9.66 -2.40
N ALA A 179 14.05 10.20 -1.32
CA ALA A 179 14.80 11.02 -0.35
C ALA A 179 15.86 10.21 0.42
N LEU A 180 15.63 8.91 0.66
CA LEU A 180 16.62 8.02 1.28
C LEU A 180 17.86 7.84 0.39
N PHE A 181 17.63 7.63 -0.92
CA PHE A 181 18.68 7.35 -1.90
C PHE A 181 19.28 8.62 -2.55
N GLY A 182 18.68 9.79 -2.36
CA GLY A 182 19.14 11.05 -2.97
C GLY A 182 18.81 11.13 -4.46
N VAL A 183 17.68 10.54 -4.88
CA VAL A 183 17.19 10.55 -6.26
C VAL A 183 15.80 11.19 -6.32
N GLU A 184 15.34 11.54 -7.50
CA GLU A 184 13.99 12.10 -7.70
C GLU A 184 12.91 11.02 -7.65
N PHE A 185 13.20 9.84 -8.20
CA PHE A 185 12.35 8.64 -8.18
C PHE A 185 13.21 7.38 -8.28
N LEU A 186 12.67 6.24 -7.86
CA LEU A 186 13.29 4.95 -8.08
C LEU A 186 13.19 4.56 -9.55
N THR A 187 14.25 3.95 -10.08
CA THR A 187 14.21 3.44 -11.46
C THR A 187 13.11 2.38 -11.61
N PRO A 188 12.28 2.45 -12.67
CA PRO A 188 11.30 1.39 -12.93
C PRO A 188 11.95 0.00 -12.92
N GLY A 189 11.42 -0.92 -12.11
CA GLY A 189 12.00 -2.25 -11.86
C GLY A 189 13.00 -2.29 -10.71
N GLN A 190 13.23 -1.19 -9.99
CA GLN A 190 14.09 -1.18 -8.80
C GLN A 190 13.34 -1.81 -7.62
N ALA A 191 13.95 -2.82 -7.03
CA ALA A 191 13.41 -3.48 -5.85
C ALA A 191 13.66 -2.65 -4.59
N VAL A 192 12.68 -2.71 -3.68
CA VAL A 192 12.76 -2.25 -2.30
C VAL A 192 12.84 -3.46 -1.39
N THR A 193 13.82 -3.48 -0.50
CA THR A 193 14.13 -4.60 0.37
C THR A 193 13.91 -4.26 1.85
N THR A 194 13.96 -5.28 2.71
CA THR A 194 13.95 -5.08 4.16
C THR A 194 15.12 -4.21 4.63
N GLU A 195 16.30 -4.34 4.03
CA GLU A 195 17.48 -3.54 4.35
C GLU A 195 17.24 -2.05 4.07
N ASP A 196 16.48 -1.72 3.02
CA ASP A 196 16.12 -0.33 2.70
C ASP A 196 15.19 0.25 3.77
N LEU A 197 14.21 -0.53 4.24
CA LEU A 197 13.32 -0.12 5.33
C LEU A 197 14.10 0.07 6.64
N LEU A 198 15.00 -0.84 6.97
CA LEU A 198 15.86 -0.74 8.15
C LEU A 198 16.83 0.44 8.05
N ARG A 199 17.38 0.71 6.86
CA ARG A 199 18.20 1.88 6.59
C ARG A 199 17.41 3.18 6.78
N TRP A 200 16.16 3.20 6.32
CA TRP A 200 15.26 4.33 6.51
C TRP A 200 14.95 4.54 8.02
N GLU A 201 14.61 3.48 8.76
CA GLU A 201 14.42 3.56 10.21
C GLU A 201 15.64 4.13 10.93
N LYS A 202 16.84 3.66 10.55
CA LYS A 202 18.11 4.14 11.13
C LYS A 202 18.35 5.62 10.84
N LYS A 203 18.02 6.09 9.61
CA LYS A 203 18.22 7.48 9.19
C LYS A 203 17.25 8.44 9.89
N THR A 204 16.00 8.02 10.06
CA THR A 204 14.93 8.89 10.60
C THR A 204 14.74 8.77 12.11
N GLY A 205 15.18 7.67 12.72
CA GLY A 205 14.89 7.31 14.11
C GLY A 205 13.44 6.82 14.33
N VAL A 206 12.61 6.80 13.29
CA VAL A 206 11.23 6.32 13.37
C VAL A 206 11.23 4.79 13.24
N LYS A 207 10.49 4.12 14.12
CA LYS A 207 10.28 2.68 14.06
C LYS A 207 8.89 2.36 13.50
N ILE A 208 8.87 1.50 12.50
CA ILE A 208 7.64 0.88 11.97
C ILE A 208 7.18 -0.17 12.97
N GLY A 209 5.90 -0.19 13.31
CA GLY A 209 5.39 -1.07 14.37
C GLY A 209 3.93 -1.45 14.23
N SER A 210 3.45 -2.14 15.26
CA SER A 210 2.12 -2.73 15.29
C SER A 210 1.02 -1.70 15.09
N GLY A 211 0.09 -2.01 14.19
CA GLY A 211 -1.06 -1.16 13.88
C GLY A 211 -0.77 -0.02 12.89
N ASP A 212 0.47 0.14 12.42
CA ASP A 212 0.81 1.20 11.46
C ASP A 212 0.21 0.97 10.08
N ALA A 213 -0.10 2.07 9.41
CA ALA A 213 -0.22 2.11 7.95
C ALA A 213 1.12 2.57 7.36
N LEU A 214 1.80 1.66 6.68
CA LEU A 214 3.12 1.89 6.08
C LEU A 214 2.97 2.32 4.63
N LEU A 215 3.27 3.59 4.32
CA LEU A 215 3.17 4.15 2.99
C LEU A 215 4.56 4.28 2.35
N ILE A 216 4.76 3.57 1.24
CA ILE A 216 6.03 3.50 0.51
C ILE A 216 5.97 4.43 -0.70
N LYS A 217 6.77 5.50 -0.67
CA LYS A 217 6.93 6.37 -1.84
C LYS A 217 8.09 5.88 -2.69
N THR A 218 7.80 5.50 -3.93
CA THR A 218 8.79 5.15 -4.95
C THR A 218 9.13 6.32 -5.87
N GLY A 219 8.28 7.34 -5.91
CA GLY A 219 8.38 8.48 -6.82
C GLY A 219 7.76 8.23 -8.20
N ARG A 220 6.85 7.24 -8.31
CA ARG A 220 6.22 6.86 -9.59
C ARG A 220 5.67 8.05 -10.36
N TRP A 221 4.92 8.95 -9.71
CA TRP A 221 4.28 10.07 -10.43
C TRP A 221 5.29 11.08 -10.95
N ALA A 222 6.39 11.33 -10.23
CA ALA A 222 7.51 12.12 -10.74
C ALA A 222 8.21 11.42 -11.91
N ALA A 223 8.33 10.10 -11.87
CA ALA A 223 8.85 9.34 -13.01
C ALA A 223 7.94 9.44 -14.24
N VAL A 224 6.62 9.35 -14.07
CA VAL A 224 5.64 9.55 -15.17
C VAL A 224 5.75 10.95 -15.77
N GLU A 225 5.84 11.99 -14.95
CA GLU A 225 6.00 13.38 -15.43
C GLU A 225 7.30 13.56 -16.25
N LYS A 226 8.38 12.88 -15.88
CA LYS A 226 9.68 13.06 -16.52
C LYS A 226 9.96 12.12 -17.70
N LEU A 227 9.49 10.89 -17.61
CA LEU A 227 9.77 9.84 -18.60
C LEU A 227 8.61 9.60 -19.55
N GLY A 228 7.42 10.13 -19.25
CA GLY A 228 6.16 9.73 -19.86
C GLY A 228 5.63 8.41 -19.29
N GLN A 229 4.44 8.00 -19.72
CA GLN A 229 3.87 6.69 -19.36
C GLN A 229 4.72 5.57 -19.99
N TRP A 230 4.89 4.49 -19.25
CA TRP A 230 5.54 3.27 -19.72
C TRP A 230 4.68 2.04 -19.40
N ASN A 231 5.04 0.89 -19.92
CA ASN A 231 4.37 -0.36 -19.55
C ASN A 231 4.69 -0.72 -18.09
N PHE A 232 3.81 -0.28 -17.20
CA PHE A 232 3.96 -0.45 -15.74
C PHE A 232 3.96 -1.93 -15.33
N VAL A 233 3.26 -2.78 -16.08
CA VAL A 233 3.21 -4.23 -15.87
C VAL A 233 4.58 -4.90 -16.10
N GLU A 234 5.38 -4.35 -17.01
CA GLU A 234 6.72 -4.88 -17.28
C GLU A 234 7.76 -4.40 -16.27
N LYS A 235 7.64 -3.16 -15.81
CA LYS A 235 8.63 -2.55 -14.91
C LYS A 235 7.96 -1.60 -13.93
N ALA A 236 7.94 -1.98 -12.65
CA ALA A 236 7.54 -1.12 -11.56
C ALA A 236 8.55 -1.21 -10.42
N ALA A 237 8.98 -0.07 -9.89
CA ALA A 237 9.68 -0.06 -8.61
C ALA A 237 8.69 -0.42 -7.50
N GLY A 238 9.06 -1.34 -6.63
CA GLY A 238 8.17 -1.83 -5.57
C GLY A 238 8.87 -2.75 -4.59
N LEU A 239 8.14 -3.24 -3.64
CA LEU A 239 8.61 -4.14 -2.60
C LEU A 239 8.88 -5.53 -3.18
N HIS A 240 10.06 -6.08 -2.90
CA HIS A 240 10.34 -7.49 -3.17
C HIS A 240 9.54 -8.37 -2.20
N ALA A 241 9.07 -9.54 -2.65
CA ALA A 241 8.21 -10.44 -1.86
C ALA A 241 8.79 -10.79 -0.47
N SER A 242 10.12 -10.88 -0.33
CA SER A 242 10.79 -11.14 0.96
C SER A 242 10.55 -10.08 2.04
N VAL A 243 10.03 -8.89 1.68
CA VAL A 243 9.65 -7.86 2.67
C VAL A 243 8.44 -8.30 3.50
N ALA A 244 7.68 -9.28 3.02
CA ALA A 244 6.50 -9.80 3.73
C ALA A 244 6.84 -10.29 5.15
N THR A 245 7.99 -10.94 5.37
CA THR A 245 8.45 -11.35 6.71
C THR A 245 8.61 -10.14 7.63
N PHE A 246 9.23 -9.05 7.15
CA PHE A 246 9.36 -7.81 7.91
C PHE A 246 7.99 -7.21 8.27
N LEU A 247 7.05 -7.16 7.31
CA LEU A 247 5.69 -6.65 7.56
C LEU A 247 4.99 -7.47 8.65
N LYS A 248 5.12 -8.79 8.59
CA LYS A 248 4.57 -9.73 9.58
C LYS A 248 5.20 -9.53 10.96
N GLU A 249 6.53 -9.51 11.06
CA GLU A 249 7.26 -9.34 12.32
C GLU A 249 6.98 -7.99 13.00
N ARG A 250 6.71 -6.95 12.20
CA ARG A 250 6.39 -5.61 12.68
C ARG A 250 4.92 -5.40 12.98
N ASP A 251 4.08 -6.39 12.68
CA ASP A 251 2.62 -6.28 12.84
C ASP A 251 2.06 -5.04 12.13
N VAL A 252 2.51 -4.79 10.90
CA VAL A 252 1.98 -3.71 10.06
C VAL A 252 0.51 -4.00 9.77
N ALA A 253 -0.36 -3.00 9.94
CA ALA A 253 -1.79 -3.20 9.73
C ALA A 253 -2.22 -3.03 8.27
N VAL A 254 -1.59 -2.12 7.54
CA VAL A 254 -1.89 -1.80 6.14
C VAL A 254 -0.61 -1.35 5.46
N ILE A 255 -0.40 -1.75 4.22
CA ILE A 255 0.62 -1.15 3.36
C ILE A 255 -0.01 -0.28 2.30
N GLY A 256 0.76 0.64 1.74
CA GLY A 256 0.35 1.45 0.59
C GLY A 256 1.53 1.97 -0.19
N CYS A 257 1.29 2.26 -1.48
CA CYS A 257 2.34 2.73 -2.38
C CYS A 257 1.77 3.75 -3.38
N ASP A 258 2.65 4.55 -3.98
CA ASP A 258 2.34 5.37 -5.16
C ASP A 258 2.32 4.57 -6.47
N GLY A 259 2.45 3.25 -6.38
CA GLY A 259 2.27 2.23 -7.41
C GLY A 259 1.29 1.15 -6.96
N VAL A 260 1.62 -0.11 -7.23
CA VAL A 260 0.85 -1.30 -6.83
C VAL A 260 1.61 -2.14 -5.80
N SER A 261 2.41 -1.54 -4.98
CA SER A 261 3.23 -2.15 -3.94
C SER A 261 4.22 -3.22 -4.42
N ASP A 262 3.86 -4.11 -5.35
CA ASP A 262 4.75 -5.14 -5.90
C ASP A 262 5.86 -4.58 -6.79
N LEU A 263 7.02 -5.20 -6.69
CA LEU A 263 8.09 -5.10 -7.69
C LEU A 263 7.65 -5.75 -9.01
N MET A 264 7.96 -5.12 -10.15
CA MET A 264 7.77 -5.72 -11.47
C MET A 264 9.05 -5.59 -12.31
N PRO A 265 9.59 -6.71 -12.86
CA PRO A 265 9.16 -8.10 -12.66
C PRO A 265 9.36 -8.55 -11.20
N SER A 266 8.48 -9.41 -10.71
CA SER A 266 8.36 -9.70 -9.26
C SER A 266 9.57 -10.40 -8.62
N GLY A 267 10.39 -11.08 -9.42
CA GLY A 267 11.47 -11.94 -8.91
C GLY A 267 10.98 -13.25 -8.29
N VAL A 268 9.69 -13.59 -8.45
CA VAL A 268 9.07 -14.82 -7.95
C VAL A 268 8.54 -15.65 -9.12
N GLU A 269 8.83 -16.95 -9.09
CA GLU A 269 8.47 -17.88 -10.17
C GLU A 269 6.97 -17.90 -10.43
N ASN A 270 6.58 -17.59 -11.68
CA ASN A 270 5.19 -17.61 -12.16
C ASN A 270 4.20 -16.79 -11.31
N ARG A 271 4.68 -15.71 -10.65
CA ARG A 271 3.86 -14.79 -9.85
C ARG A 271 3.98 -13.36 -10.36
N PHE A 272 2.81 -12.75 -10.57
CA PHE A 272 2.76 -11.35 -11.01
C PHE A 272 2.75 -10.41 -9.79
N ASN A 273 1.84 -10.63 -8.83
CA ASN A 273 1.69 -9.84 -7.61
C ASN A 273 1.94 -10.69 -6.33
N PRO A 274 3.16 -11.23 -6.12
CA PRO A 274 3.42 -12.09 -4.96
C PRO A 274 3.24 -11.38 -3.63
N LEU A 275 3.53 -10.07 -3.56
CA LEU A 275 3.33 -9.32 -2.32
C LEU A 275 1.84 -9.16 -1.99
N HIS A 276 0.97 -8.92 -2.97
CA HIS A 276 -0.48 -8.93 -2.76
C HIS A 276 -0.96 -10.29 -2.23
N GLU A 277 -0.50 -11.39 -2.81
CA GLU A 277 -0.86 -12.72 -2.32
C GLU A 277 -0.38 -12.95 -0.88
N LEU A 278 0.84 -12.56 -0.53
CA LEU A 278 1.39 -12.67 0.81
C LEU A 278 0.66 -11.77 1.82
N ALA A 279 0.40 -10.52 1.46
CA ALA A 279 -0.27 -9.55 2.32
C ALA A 279 -1.76 -9.90 2.47
N ILE A 280 -2.49 -9.98 1.37
CA ILE A 280 -3.95 -10.13 1.39
C ILE A 280 -4.34 -11.55 1.82
N VAL A 281 -3.78 -12.58 1.18
CA VAL A 281 -4.18 -13.97 1.47
C VAL A 281 -3.47 -14.51 2.70
N GLY A 282 -2.17 -14.28 2.83
CA GLY A 282 -1.39 -14.78 3.97
C GLY A 282 -1.70 -14.03 5.25
N MET A 283 -1.53 -12.73 5.26
CA MET A 283 -1.64 -11.92 6.47
C MET A 283 -3.05 -11.38 6.73
N GLY A 284 -3.95 -11.33 5.73
CA GLY A 284 -5.21 -10.59 5.82
C GLY A 284 -4.96 -9.08 5.91
N MET A 285 -3.97 -8.58 5.18
CA MET A 285 -3.55 -7.18 5.20
C MET A 285 -4.09 -6.45 3.96
N PRO A 286 -4.96 -5.44 4.12
CA PRO A 286 -5.40 -4.58 3.03
C PRO A 286 -4.25 -3.76 2.43
N ILE A 287 -4.39 -3.37 1.17
CA ILE A 287 -3.36 -2.61 0.44
C ILE A 287 -3.97 -1.34 -0.14
N PHE A 288 -3.28 -0.20 0.03
CA PHE A 288 -3.57 1.02 -0.72
C PHE A 288 -2.70 1.08 -1.96
N ASP A 289 -3.31 1.17 -3.13
CA ASP A 289 -2.60 1.32 -4.38
C ASP A 289 -2.81 2.69 -5.03
N ASN A 290 -1.83 3.09 -5.83
CA ASN A 290 -1.82 4.31 -6.64
C ASN A 290 -2.04 5.61 -5.83
N LEU A 291 -1.48 5.69 -4.62
CA LEU A 291 -1.58 6.90 -3.81
C LEU A 291 -0.77 8.05 -4.41
N ASP A 292 -1.22 9.28 -4.23
CA ASP A 292 -0.39 10.47 -4.46
C ASP A 292 0.38 10.85 -3.19
N LEU A 293 1.61 10.41 -3.11
CA LEU A 293 2.48 10.66 -1.95
C LEU A 293 3.40 11.88 -2.13
N ARG A 294 3.28 12.64 -3.24
CA ARG A 294 4.15 13.79 -3.52
C ARG A 294 3.97 14.88 -2.46
N LYS A 295 2.74 15.32 -2.24
CA LYS A 295 2.46 16.39 -1.26
C LYS A 295 2.70 15.93 0.18
N LEU A 296 2.41 14.68 0.50
CA LEU A 296 2.71 14.10 1.81
C LEU A 296 4.20 14.15 2.11
N SER A 297 5.04 13.77 1.15
CA SER A 297 6.49 13.82 1.28
C SER A 297 7.01 15.25 1.51
N GLU A 298 6.50 16.23 0.76
CA GLU A 298 6.86 17.65 0.96
C GLU A 298 6.54 18.13 2.39
N VAL A 299 5.31 17.88 2.86
CA VAL A 299 4.86 18.29 4.19
C VAL A 299 5.64 17.56 5.29
N ALA A 300 5.87 16.25 5.13
CA ALA A 300 6.66 15.47 6.07
C ALA A 300 8.09 16.02 6.20
N ASN A 301 8.72 16.40 5.08
CA ASN A 301 10.04 17.02 5.05
C ASN A 301 10.04 18.41 5.68
N GLN A 302 9.06 19.28 5.38
CA GLN A 302 8.93 20.61 5.97
C GLN A 302 8.76 20.56 7.49
N LEU A 303 7.99 19.59 7.99
CA LEU A 303 7.74 19.40 9.41
C LEU A 303 8.80 18.53 10.11
N ASN A 304 9.74 17.96 9.34
CA ASN A 304 10.70 16.95 9.81
C ASN A 304 9.99 15.80 10.57
N ARG A 305 8.88 15.32 10.03
CA ARG A 305 8.02 14.29 10.63
C ARG A 305 7.53 13.31 9.57
N SER A 306 7.91 12.04 9.72
CA SER A 306 7.46 10.96 8.84
C SER A 306 6.22 10.22 9.37
N THR A 307 5.60 10.72 10.44
CA THR A 307 4.42 10.12 11.08
C THR A 307 3.29 11.12 11.21
N PHE A 308 2.09 10.66 11.02
CA PHE A 308 0.86 11.44 11.01
C PHE A 308 -0.33 10.56 11.40
N MET A 309 -1.49 11.15 11.64
CA MET A 309 -2.75 10.41 11.74
C MET A 309 -3.26 10.14 10.32
N LEU A 310 -3.40 8.87 9.94
CA LEU A 310 -4.07 8.46 8.71
C LEU A 310 -5.56 8.24 8.96
N VAL A 311 -6.39 8.76 8.07
CA VAL A 311 -7.84 8.53 8.05
C VAL A 311 -8.24 8.10 6.64
N ALA A 312 -8.82 6.91 6.52
CA ALA A 312 -9.34 6.38 5.27
C ALA A 312 -10.66 5.64 5.51
N ALA A 313 -11.70 6.07 4.85
CA ALA A 313 -13.04 5.49 4.94
C ALA A 313 -13.48 5.01 3.56
N PRO A 314 -13.41 3.71 3.28
CA PRO A 314 -13.87 3.16 2.01
C PRO A 314 -15.39 3.22 1.91
N LEU A 315 -15.91 3.13 0.69
CA LEU A 315 -17.35 2.98 0.43
C LEU A 315 -17.86 1.69 1.06
N ASN A 316 -19.04 1.76 1.67
CA ASN A 316 -19.69 0.58 2.26
C ASN A 316 -20.49 -0.16 1.18
N VAL A 317 -19.80 -0.98 0.39
CA VAL A 317 -20.36 -1.80 -0.69
C VAL A 317 -20.22 -3.26 -0.31
N GLU A 318 -21.35 -3.91 0.00
CA GLU A 318 -21.36 -5.31 0.42
C GLU A 318 -20.77 -6.23 -0.66
N GLY A 319 -19.86 -7.11 -0.27
CA GLY A 319 -19.22 -8.09 -1.15
C GLY A 319 -18.20 -7.52 -2.15
N ALA A 320 -17.93 -6.21 -2.15
CA ALA A 320 -16.95 -5.62 -3.06
C ALA A 320 -15.50 -5.93 -2.63
N THR A 321 -14.64 -6.06 -3.64
CA THR A 321 -13.22 -6.43 -3.49
C THR A 321 -12.30 -5.28 -3.09
N GLY A 322 -12.85 -4.08 -2.96
CA GLY A 322 -12.11 -2.87 -2.62
C GLY A 322 -12.99 -1.63 -2.73
N SER A 323 -12.36 -0.47 -2.68
CA SER A 323 -13.04 0.81 -2.85
C SER A 323 -12.09 1.87 -3.40
N PRO A 324 -12.51 2.68 -4.40
CA PRO A 324 -11.85 3.95 -4.63
C PRO A 324 -12.05 4.82 -3.39
N LEU A 325 -11.04 5.57 -3.00
CA LEU A 325 -11.15 6.46 -1.84
C LEU A 325 -10.07 7.55 -1.87
N ASN A 326 -10.25 8.54 -1.00
CA ASN A 326 -9.28 9.59 -0.75
C ASN A 326 -8.77 9.51 0.70
N PRO A 327 -7.67 8.80 0.97
CA PRO A 327 -7.08 8.79 2.30
C PRO A 327 -6.52 10.16 2.65
N MET A 328 -6.59 10.54 3.93
CA MET A 328 -6.11 11.82 4.44
C MET A 328 -5.00 11.60 5.46
N ALA A 329 -3.89 12.33 5.29
CA ALA A 329 -2.87 12.46 6.32
C ALA A 329 -3.08 13.76 7.09
N ILE A 330 -3.08 13.69 8.43
CA ILE A 330 -3.32 14.83 9.32
C ILE A 330 -2.13 14.97 10.26
N PHE A 331 -1.45 16.15 10.23
CA PHE A 331 -0.26 16.44 11.02
C PHE A 331 -0.52 17.24 12.29
#